data_a2173adb934f331a76ec96957d2d00a1
#
_entry.id   a2173adb934f331a76ec96957d2d00a1
#
_cell.length_a   1.000
_cell.length_b   1.000
_cell.length_c   1.000
_cell.angle_alpha   90.00
_cell.angle_beta   90.00
_cell.angle_gamma   90.00
#
_symmetry.space_group_name_H-M   'P 1'
#
loop_
_entity.id
_entity.type
_entity.pdbx_description
1 polymer ?
#
loop_
_entity_poly.entity_id
_entity_poly.type
_entity_poly.pdbx_seq_one_letter_code
_entity_poly.pdbx_strand_id
1 'polypeptide(L)'
;MDLKNSKIIVAHLGNGASISAVLNGECVDTSMGLTPLEGLVMGTRSGDIDPAIMEFIAKKENLDIEGVMNVLNKKSGVQGLSKLSSDFRDLEAAANEGNELAIGAIDVFCYRVAKYIGAYVAAMNGVDAIAFTAGIGENTTIVRAKVLEYLGYLGITVDALSLIHI
;
A
#
# COMPACT_ATOMS: atom_id res chain seq x y z
N MET A 1 11.86 -18.69 14.05
CA MET A 1 10.42 -18.48 14.33
C MET A 1 9.70 -19.80 14.05
N ASP A 2 8.82 -20.25 14.94
CA ASP A 2 7.97 -21.42 14.67
C ASP A 2 6.71 -20.95 13.92
N LEU A 3 6.56 -21.37 12.66
CA LEU A 3 5.43 -20.96 11.82
C LEU A 3 4.06 -21.41 12.36
N LYS A 4 4.01 -22.48 13.16
CA LYS A 4 2.76 -22.98 13.75
C LYS A 4 2.26 -22.16 14.94
N ASN A 5 3.08 -21.21 15.40
CA ASN A 5 2.75 -20.31 16.51
C ASN A 5 3.20 -18.89 16.16
N SER A 6 2.82 -18.40 14.99
CA SER A 6 3.28 -17.09 14.49
C SER A 6 2.16 -16.25 13.93
N LYS A 7 2.34 -14.94 14.04
CA LYS A 7 1.49 -13.89 13.49
C LYS A 7 2.35 -13.04 12.54
N ILE A 8 2.19 -13.26 11.25
CA ILE A 8 3.04 -12.64 10.24
C ILE A 8 2.18 -11.75 9.33
N ILE A 9 2.64 -10.55 9.05
CA ILE A 9 2.06 -9.70 8.02
C ILE A 9 3.01 -9.68 6.84
N VAL A 10 2.51 -9.97 5.65
CA VAL A 10 3.26 -9.87 4.40
C VAL A 10 2.78 -8.64 3.64
N ALA A 11 3.65 -7.65 3.51
CA ALA A 11 3.43 -6.43 2.73
C ALA A 11 4.11 -6.58 1.36
N HIS A 12 3.36 -7.10 0.39
CA HIS A 12 3.83 -7.25 -0.99
C HIS A 12 3.59 -5.94 -1.75
N LEU A 13 4.62 -5.11 -1.87
CA LEU A 13 4.54 -3.75 -2.39
C LEU A 13 5.25 -3.66 -3.75
N GLY A 14 4.47 -3.68 -4.81
CA GLY A 14 4.89 -3.47 -6.20
C GLY A 14 3.95 -2.49 -6.91
N ASN A 15 3.95 -2.47 -8.24
CA ASN A 15 2.96 -1.70 -9.00
C ASN A 15 1.53 -2.17 -8.71
N GLY A 16 1.31 -3.49 -8.54
CA GLY A 16 0.22 -4.07 -7.76
C GLY A 16 0.71 -4.30 -6.33
N ALA A 17 -0.11 -4.01 -5.34
CA ALA A 17 0.27 -4.13 -3.94
C ALA A 17 -0.84 -4.75 -3.10
N SER A 18 -0.45 -5.58 -2.13
CA SER A 18 -1.38 -6.22 -1.20
C SER A 18 -0.73 -6.45 0.16
N ILE A 19 -1.56 -6.52 1.19
CA ILE A 19 -1.17 -6.96 2.53
C ILE A 19 -1.90 -8.27 2.82
N SER A 20 -1.20 -9.22 3.42
CA SER A 20 -1.80 -10.48 3.88
C SER A 20 -1.49 -10.72 5.34
N ALA A 21 -2.48 -11.18 6.09
CA ALA A 21 -2.37 -11.61 7.47
C ALA A 21 -2.22 -13.14 7.52
N VAL A 22 -1.15 -13.62 8.11
CA VAL A 22 -0.83 -15.04 8.22
C VAL A 22 -0.78 -15.42 9.71
N LEU A 23 -1.72 -16.23 10.13
CA LEU A 23 -1.81 -16.74 11.50
C LEU A 23 -1.48 -18.23 11.51
N ASN A 24 -0.44 -18.62 12.26
CA ASN A 24 -0.02 -20.02 12.41
C ASN A 24 0.27 -20.74 11.08
N GLY A 25 0.76 -20.00 10.09
CA GLY A 25 1.08 -20.51 8.75
C GLY A 25 -0.08 -20.49 7.75
N GLU A 26 -1.27 -20.05 8.15
CA GLU A 26 -2.45 -19.94 7.29
C GLU A 26 -2.80 -18.49 7.02
N CYS A 27 -3.09 -18.15 5.76
CA CYS A 27 -3.58 -16.82 5.40
C CYS A 27 -5.03 -16.67 5.90
N VAL A 28 -5.23 -15.76 6.85
CA VAL A 28 -6.55 -15.52 7.45
C VAL A 28 -7.25 -14.29 6.93
N ASP A 29 -6.49 -13.36 6.31
CA ASP A 29 -7.04 -12.16 5.70
C ASP A 29 -6.10 -11.61 4.62
N THR A 30 -6.65 -10.86 3.65
CA THR A 30 -5.87 -10.19 2.62
C THR A 30 -6.58 -8.93 2.15
N SER A 31 -5.81 -7.94 1.70
CA SER A 31 -6.34 -6.63 1.30
C SER A 31 -7.02 -6.60 -0.08
N MET A 32 -6.74 -7.56 -0.95
CA MET A 32 -7.45 -7.68 -2.23
C MET A 32 -8.73 -8.48 -2.04
N GLY A 33 -9.81 -8.07 -2.70
CA GLY A 33 -11.10 -8.75 -2.66
C GLY A 33 -11.28 -9.74 -3.81
N LEU A 34 -12.51 -9.81 -4.36
CA LEU A 34 -12.80 -10.63 -5.53
C LEU A 34 -11.93 -10.27 -6.74
N THR A 35 -11.54 -9.02 -6.82
CA THR A 35 -10.61 -8.52 -7.85
C THR A 35 -9.42 -7.84 -7.18
N PRO A 36 -8.28 -7.68 -7.89
CA PRO A 36 -7.12 -7.00 -7.35
C PRO A 36 -7.25 -5.46 -7.36
N LEU A 37 -8.46 -4.90 -7.45
CA LEU A 37 -8.74 -3.47 -7.38
C LEU A 37 -8.92 -2.99 -5.93
N GLU A 38 -9.57 -3.81 -5.09
CA GLU A 38 -9.77 -3.54 -3.66
C GLU A 38 -8.44 -3.48 -2.90
N GLY A 39 -8.41 -2.74 -1.82
CA GLY A 39 -7.30 -2.73 -0.88
C GLY A 39 -6.44 -1.46 -0.94
N LEU A 40 -5.15 -1.64 -1.10
CA LEU A 40 -4.18 -0.54 -1.11
C LEU A 40 -4.35 0.38 -2.33
N VAL A 41 -4.01 1.64 -2.14
CA VAL A 41 -3.64 2.51 -3.27
C VAL A 41 -2.40 1.89 -3.93
N MET A 42 -2.42 1.70 -5.24
CA MET A 42 -1.36 1.02 -5.98
C MET A 42 -0.73 1.94 -7.03
N GLY A 43 0.06 1.44 -7.94
CA GLY A 43 0.65 2.25 -9.01
C GLY A 43 -0.41 3.00 -9.81
N THR A 44 -1.40 2.29 -10.35
CA THR A 44 -2.49 2.85 -11.18
C THR A 44 -3.90 2.56 -10.66
N ARG A 45 -4.05 1.61 -9.72
CA ARG A 45 -5.34 1.23 -9.14
C ARG A 45 -5.68 2.08 -7.94
N SER A 46 -6.96 2.42 -7.80
CA SER A 46 -7.45 3.26 -6.70
C SER A 46 -7.30 2.63 -5.32
N GLY A 47 -7.40 1.30 -5.21
CA GLY A 47 -7.69 0.65 -3.94
C GLY A 47 -9.08 0.99 -3.43
N ASP A 48 -9.30 0.92 -2.13
CA ASP A 48 -10.58 1.22 -1.49
C ASP A 48 -11.04 2.63 -1.74
N ILE A 49 -12.30 2.76 -2.13
CA ILE A 49 -12.99 4.02 -2.35
C ILE A 49 -14.38 3.98 -1.71
N ASP A 50 -15.00 5.14 -1.54
CA ASP A 50 -16.43 5.22 -1.31
C ASP A 50 -17.16 4.76 -2.58
N PRO A 51 -18.04 3.71 -2.51
CA PRO A 51 -18.75 3.22 -3.68
C PRO A 51 -19.58 4.28 -4.41
N ALA A 52 -20.09 5.30 -3.71
CA ALA A 52 -20.86 6.40 -4.30
C ALA A 52 -20.02 7.26 -5.26
N ILE A 53 -18.68 7.25 -5.14
CA ILE A 53 -17.81 8.00 -6.04
C ILE A 53 -17.90 7.50 -7.48
N MET A 54 -18.31 6.24 -7.70
CA MET A 54 -18.48 5.67 -9.04
C MET A 54 -19.57 6.41 -9.82
N GLU A 55 -20.71 6.68 -9.17
CA GLU A 55 -21.81 7.46 -9.80
C GLU A 55 -21.36 8.90 -10.09
N PHE A 56 -20.62 9.51 -9.15
CA PHE A 56 -20.09 10.86 -9.33
C PHE A 56 -19.14 10.95 -10.53
N ILE A 57 -18.20 10.00 -10.65
CA ILE A 57 -17.25 9.96 -11.78
C ILE A 57 -18.01 9.73 -13.10
N ALA A 58 -18.96 8.78 -13.12
CA ALA A 58 -19.77 8.48 -14.31
C ALA A 58 -20.48 9.75 -14.83
N LYS A 59 -21.14 10.49 -13.95
CA LYS A 59 -21.85 11.71 -14.31
C LYS A 59 -20.92 12.84 -14.72
N LYS A 60 -19.84 13.06 -13.97
CA LYS A 60 -18.91 14.16 -14.18
C LYS A 60 -18.14 14.01 -15.49
N GLU A 61 -17.66 12.81 -15.78
CA GLU A 61 -16.81 12.51 -16.93
C GLU A 61 -17.61 11.94 -18.12
N ASN A 62 -18.95 11.82 -17.99
CA ASN A 62 -19.85 11.22 -18.99
C ASN A 62 -19.38 9.83 -19.43
N LEU A 63 -19.10 8.96 -18.47
CA LEU A 63 -18.61 7.60 -18.65
C LEU A 63 -19.69 6.58 -18.32
N ASP A 64 -19.67 5.45 -19.01
CA ASP A 64 -20.36 4.24 -18.60
C ASP A 64 -19.58 3.50 -17.52
N ILE A 65 -20.11 2.37 -17.04
CA ILE A 65 -19.46 1.59 -15.97
C ILE A 65 -18.09 1.06 -16.39
N GLU A 66 -17.88 0.71 -17.65
CA GLU A 66 -16.58 0.24 -18.16
C GLU A 66 -15.56 1.37 -18.15
N GLY A 67 -15.98 2.58 -18.53
CA GLY A 67 -15.17 3.80 -18.45
C GLY A 67 -14.76 4.13 -17.03
N VAL A 68 -15.70 4.05 -16.06
CA VAL A 68 -15.39 4.25 -14.63
C VAL A 68 -14.40 3.19 -14.15
N MET A 69 -14.63 1.91 -14.45
CA MET A 69 -13.72 0.83 -14.08
C MET A 69 -12.33 0.99 -14.69
N ASN A 70 -12.23 1.53 -15.90
CA ASN A 70 -10.95 1.86 -16.51
C ASN A 70 -10.23 2.99 -15.76
N VAL A 71 -10.95 4.02 -15.31
CA VAL A 71 -10.37 5.10 -14.46
C VAL A 71 -9.81 4.49 -13.17
N LEU A 72 -10.59 3.68 -12.46
CA LEU A 72 -10.19 3.10 -11.18
C LEU A 72 -9.01 2.13 -11.30
N ASN A 73 -8.92 1.39 -12.41
CA ASN A 73 -7.85 0.40 -12.62
C ASN A 73 -6.56 0.97 -13.23
N LYS A 74 -6.68 1.99 -14.11
CA LYS A 74 -5.57 2.41 -14.99
C LYS A 74 -5.16 3.87 -14.85
N LYS A 75 -6.00 4.73 -14.25
CA LYS A 75 -5.79 6.18 -14.20
C LYS A 75 -5.86 6.75 -12.79
N SER A 76 -5.82 5.88 -11.79
CA SER A 76 -5.87 6.21 -10.35
C SER A 76 -4.53 5.92 -9.68
N GLY A 77 -4.55 5.53 -8.43
CA GLY A 77 -3.36 5.16 -7.68
C GLY A 77 -2.39 6.31 -7.48
N VAL A 78 -1.12 5.99 -7.21
CA VAL A 78 -0.08 7.01 -7.02
C VAL A 78 0.18 7.81 -8.31
N GLN A 79 -0.05 7.21 -9.49
CA GLN A 79 0.02 7.91 -10.76
C GLN A 79 -1.03 9.04 -10.84
N GLY A 80 -2.27 8.75 -10.44
CA GLY A 80 -3.35 9.73 -10.43
C GLY A 80 -3.12 10.83 -9.38
N LEU A 81 -2.61 10.47 -8.21
CA LEU A 81 -2.30 11.40 -7.13
C LEU A 81 -1.13 12.33 -7.48
N SER A 82 -0.05 11.78 -7.98
CA SER A 82 1.15 12.54 -8.34
C SER A 82 1.02 13.30 -9.65
N LYS A 83 0.13 12.85 -10.55
CA LYS A 83 0.03 13.30 -11.95
C LYS A 83 1.35 13.14 -12.72
N LEU A 84 2.23 12.26 -12.27
CA LEU A 84 3.57 12.08 -12.81
C LEU A 84 3.79 10.64 -13.31
N SER A 85 3.88 9.68 -12.40
CA SER A 85 4.28 8.31 -12.71
C SER A 85 3.67 7.31 -11.73
N SER A 86 3.56 6.05 -12.14
CA SER A 86 3.29 4.93 -11.25
C SER A 86 4.57 4.28 -10.69
N ASP A 87 5.73 4.68 -11.20
CA ASP A 87 7.03 4.16 -10.78
C ASP A 87 7.54 4.94 -9.56
N PHE A 88 7.79 4.23 -8.48
CA PHE A 88 8.26 4.85 -7.24
C PHE A 88 9.65 5.50 -7.36
N ARG A 89 10.48 5.06 -8.30
CA ARG A 89 11.78 5.69 -8.57
C ARG A 89 11.61 7.12 -9.08
N ASP A 90 10.64 7.33 -9.97
CA ASP A 90 10.31 8.66 -10.49
C ASP A 90 9.68 9.53 -9.39
N LEU A 91 8.81 8.92 -8.56
CA LEU A 91 8.18 9.63 -7.44
C LEU A 91 9.19 10.05 -6.38
N GLU A 92 10.15 9.18 -6.01
CA GLU A 92 11.24 9.52 -5.08
C GLU A 92 12.13 10.63 -5.64
N ALA A 93 12.52 10.54 -6.92
CA ALA A 93 13.32 11.59 -7.55
C ALA A 93 12.60 12.95 -7.50
N ALA A 94 11.33 12.99 -7.91
CA ALA A 94 10.53 14.21 -7.88
C ALA A 94 10.28 14.74 -6.45
N ALA A 95 10.06 13.84 -5.48
CA ALA A 95 9.90 14.22 -4.08
C ALA A 95 11.17 14.84 -3.51
N ASN A 96 12.33 14.31 -3.85
CA ASN A 96 13.63 14.88 -3.44
C ASN A 96 13.89 16.27 -4.06
N GLU A 97 13.28 16.58 -5.20
CA GLU A 97 13.27 17.89 -5.83
C GLU A 97 12.19 18.84 -5.27
N GLY A 98 11.40 18.38 -4.30
CA GLY A 98 10.37 19.18 -3.63
C GLY A 98 9.01 19.17 -4.34
N ASN A 99 8.73 18.21 -5.22
CA ASN A 99 7.42 18.09 -5.85
C ASN A 99 6.37 17.63 -4.82
N GLU A 100 5.49 18.55 -4.44
CA GLU A 100 4.46 18.32 -3.40
C GLU A 100 3.47 17.20 -3.77
N LEU A 101 3.14 17.03 -5.05
CA LEU A 101 2.22 15.97 -5.49
C LEU A 101 2.88 14.59 -5.39
N ALA A 102 4.17 14.49 -5.69
CA ALA A 102 4.92 13.25 -5.53
C ALA A 102 5.06 12.88 -4.03
N ILE A 103 5.38 13.86 -3.19
CA ILE A 103 5.44 13.68 -1.73
C ILE A 103 4.08 13.20 -1.21
N GLY A 104 2.99 13.89 -1.56
CA GLY A 104 1.64 13.52 -1.15
C GLY A 104 1.22 12.12 -1.63
N ALA A 105 1.59 11.72 -2.84
CA ALA A 105 1.30 10.38 -3.36
C ALA A 105 2.02 9.28 -2.56
N ILE A 106 3.29 9.49 -2.21
CA ILE A 106 4.06 8.58 -1.36
C ILE A 106 3.45 8.50 0.04
N ASP A 107 3.07 9.66 0.62
CA ASP A 107 2.47 9.72 1.96
C ASP A 107 1.14 8.98 2.02
N VAL A 108 0.26 9.17 1.04
CA VAL A 108 -1.02 8.44 0.94
C VAL A 108 -0.78 6.93 0.83
N PHE A 109 0.18 6.50 0.00
CA PHE A 109 0.53 5.09 -0.15
C PHE A 109 0.99 4.51 1.18
N CYS A 110 1.96 5.13 1.85
CA CYS A 110 2.50 4.67 3.13
C CYS A 110 1.44 4.63 4.23
N TYR A 111 0.59 5.66 4.30
CA TYR A 111 -0.51 5.72 5.25
C TYR A 111 -1.51 4.57 5.05
N ARG A 112 -1.88 4.26 3.80
CA ARG A 112 -2.79 3.14 3.49
C ARG A 112 -2.16 1.79 3.84
N VAL A 113 -0.87 1.59 3.56
CA VAL A 113 -0.14 0.38 3.97
C VAL A 113 -0.17 0.22 5.48
N ALA A 114 0.17 1.28 6.23
CA ALA A 114 0.16 1.25 7.69
C ALA A 114 -1.23 0.96 8.28
N LYS A 115 -2.30 1.51 7.69
CA LYS A 115 -3.68 1.21 8.12
C LYS A 115 -4.03 -0.26 7.96
N TYR A 116 -3.68 -0.89 6.83
CA TYR A 116 -3.93 -2.32 6.63
C TYR A 116 -3.10 -3.18 7.58
N ILE A 117 -1.84 -2.83 7.81
CA ILE A 117 -1.00 -3.51 8.82
C ILE A 117 -1.67 -3.39 10.19
N GLY A 118 -2.10 -2.20 10.59
CA GLY A 118 -2.78 -1.98 11.88
C GLY A 118 -4.09 -2.77 12.00
N ALA A 119 -4.89 -2.83 10.95
CA ALA A 119 -6.11 -3.63 10.92
C ALA A 119 -5.81 -5.13 11.13
N TYR A 120 -4.77 -5.64 10.49
CA TYR A 120 -4.40 -7.06 10.60
C TYR A 120 -3.69 -7.39 11.90
N VAL A 121 -2.95 -6.44 12.49
CA VAL A 121 -2.48 -6.57 13.89
C VAL A 121 -3.66 -6.75 14.84
N ALA A 122 -4.72 -5.96 14.65
CA ALA A 122 -5.94 -6.10 15.45
C ALA A 122 -6.65 -7.45 15.20
N ALA A 123 -6.79 -7.85 13.93
CA ALA A 123 -7.45 -9.12 13.56
C ALA A 123 -6.74 -10.35 14.13
N MET A 124 -5.41 -10.35 14.17
CA MET A 124 -4.60 -11.44 14.73
C MET A 124 -4.31 -11.28 16.24
N ASN A 125 -4.73 -10.17 16.85
CA ASN A 125 -4.38 -9.79 18.22
C ASN A 125 -2.86 -9.79 18.46
N GLY A 126 -2.15 -9.03 17.62
CA GLY A 126 -0.69 -8.85 17.65
C GLY A 126 0.01 -9.23 16.35
N VAL A 127 1.31 -9.05 16.33
CA VAL A 127 2.20 -9.36 15.20
C VAL A 127 3.58 -9.74 15.72
N ASP A 128 4.17 -10.81 15.15
CA ASP A 128 5.53 -11.24 15.46
C ASP A 128 6.54 -10.77 14.39
N ALA A 129 6.08 -10.63 13.14
CA ALA A 129 6.92 -10.17 12.04
C ALA A 129 6.11 -9.47 10.96
N ILE A 130 6.73 -8.48 10.31
CA ILE A 130 6.22 -7.81 9.11
C ILE A 130 7.28 -7.99 8.03
N ALA A 131 6.92 -8.67 6.93
CA ALA A 131 7.78 -8.90 5.79
C ALA A 131 7.42 -7.93 4.65
N PHE A 132 8.36 -7.11 4.22
CA PHE A 132 8.23 -6.28 3.02
C PHE A 132 8.80 -7.03 1.82
N THR A 133 8.02 -7.15 0.75
CA THR A 133 8.41 -7.91 -0.45
C THR A 133 8.08 -7.13 -1.73
N ALA A 134 8.50 -7.63 -2.86
CA ALA A 134 8.40 -7.02 -4.19
C ALA A 134 9.22 -5.73 -4.34
N GLY A 135 9.20 -5.17 -5.55
CA GLY A 135 10.13 -4.13 -5.95
C GLY A 135 10.13 -2.88 -5.06
N ILE A 136 8.96 -2.38 -4.64
CA ILE A 136 8.85 -1.23 -3.73
C ILE A 136 9.20 -1.66 -2.30
N GLY A 137 8.65 -2.79 -1.84
CA GLY A 137 8.89 -3.27 -0.48
C GLY A 137 10.36 -3.55 -0.19
N GLU A 138 11.08 -4.10 -1.15
CA GLU A 138 12.50 -4.46 -1.01
C GLU A 138 13.44 -3.28 -1.25
N ASN A 139 13.18 -2.44 -2.26
CA ASN A 139 14.16 -1.47 -2.75
C ASN A 139 13.89 -0.03 -2.31
N THR A 140 12.65 0.32 -1.86
CA THR A 140 12.28 1.69 -1.54
C THR A 140 12.38 1.96 -0.04
N THR A 141 13.54 2.41 0.42
CA THR A 141 13.84 2.65 1.85
C THR A 141 12.87 3.64 2.49
N ILE A 142 12.54 4.73 1.79
CA ILE A 142 11.63 5.77 2.30
C ILE A 142 10.22 5.22 2.59
N VAL A 143 9.74 4.27 1.79
CA VAL A 143 8.43 3.65 2.02
C VAL A 143 8.45 2.82 3.29
N ARG A 144 9.47 1.97 3.48
CA ARG A 144 9.57 1.18 4.72
C ARG A 144 9.68 2.08 5.95
N ALA A 145 10.54 3.10 5.90
CA ALA A 145 10.70 4.04 7.01
C ALA A 145 9.38 4.73 7.36
N LYS A 146 8.71 5.35 6.38
CA LYS A 146 7.43 6.05 6.59
C LYS A 146 6.32 5.13 7.10
N VAL A 147 6.22 3.89 6.59
CA VAL A 147 5.24 2.92 7.09
C VAL A 147 5.52 2.58 8.55
N LEU A 148 6.78 2.34 8.92
CA LEU A 148 7.16 1.95 10.29
C LEU A 148 6.99 3.10 11.29
N GLU A 149 7.10 4.37 10.87
CA GLU A 149 6.78 5.53 11.72
C GLU A 149 5.34 5.49 12.25
N TYR A 150 4.37 5.07 11.45
CA TYR A 150 2.98 4.90 11.88
C TYR A 150 2.78 3.74 12.86
N LEU A 151 3.72 2.80 12.94
CA LEU A 151 3.63 1.57 13.72
C LEU A 151 4.43 1.62 15.03
N GLY A 152 4.87 2.82 15.44
CA GLY A 152 5.64 3.01 16.68
C GLY A 152 4.95 2.46 17.94
N TYR A 153 3.62 2.44 17.97
CA TYR A 153 2.84 1.85 19.07
C TYR A 153 3.06 0.33 19.25
N LEU A 154 3.61 -0.35 18.26
CA LEU A 154 3.99 -1.78 18.34
C LEU A 154 5.35 -2.00 19.02
N GLY A 155 6.05 -0.92 19.42
CA GLY A 155 7.39 -1.01 20.00
C GLY A 155 8.48 -1.36 18.98
N ILE A 156 8.21 -1.18 17.68
CA ILE A 156 9.19 -1.42 16.61
C ILE A 156 10.29 -0.37 16.69
N THR A 157 11.52 -0.84 16.76
CA THR A 157 12.71 0.01 16.59
C THR A 157 13.30 -0.22 15.20
N VAL A 158 13.57 0.86 14.48
CA VAL A 158 14.12 0.80 13.12
C VAL A 158 15.62 0.96 13.19
N ASP A 159 16.36 -0.04 12.73
CA ASP A 159 17.78 0.11 12.47
C ASP A 159 17.97 0.75 11.09
N ALA A 160 18.49 1.97 11.06
CA ALA A 160 18.70 2.72 9.83
C ALA A 160 19.64 1.99 8.83
N LEU A 161 20.60 1.21 9.33
CA LEU A 161 21.49 0.41 8.47
C LEU A 161 20.77 -0.78 7.85
N SER A 162 19.87 -1.42 8.61
CA SER A 162 19.06 -2.55 8.10
C SER A 162 18.02 -2.13 7.05
N LEU A 163 17.59 -0.86 7.03
CA LEU A 163 16.71 -0.36 5.98
C LEU A 163 17.40 -0.26 4.61
N ILE A 164 18.70 -0.18 4.58
CA ILE A 164 19.51 -0.02 3.36
C ILE A 164 19.96 -1.36 2.81
N HIS A 165 20.13 -2.36 3.68
CA HIS A 165 20.57 -3.72 3.32
C HIS A 165 19.45 -4.73 3.60
N ILE A 166 18.98 -5.35 2.56
CA ILE A 166 18.11 -6.53 2.63
C ILE A 166 18.94 -7.76 2.32
#